data_c7a9186b8adb00606f2c5b52f33f0664
#
_entry.id   c7a9186b8adb00606f2c5b52f33f0664
#
_cell.length_a   1.000
_cell.length_b   1.000
_cell.length_c   1.000
_cell.angle_alpha   90.00
_cell.angle_beta   90.00
_cell.angle_gamma   90.00
#
_symmetry.space_group_name_H-M   'P 1'
#
loop_
_entity.id
_entity.type
_entity.pdbx_description
1 polymer ?
#
loop_
_entity_poly.entity_id
_entity_poly.type
_entity_poly.pdbx_seq_one_letter_code
_entity_poly.pdbx_strand_id
1 'polypeptide(L)'
;PGQEPEQPSSTVKTLTNAEICAAMTSSDFSYVEYTIESASGVWTVNASQSKENTFLQCRGKKGGYIKTPEFDKDIKSVTIHFTSAKPVYSDNTYCVFPSTWVVPTADAEYPEDGNVGKAVTDGSYSLTIPVDAGNKQVYVSIISKYSYYLDHIDVAF
;
A
#
# COMPACT_ATOMS: atom_id res chain seq x y z
N PRO A 1 27.47 -30.44 17.02
CA PRO A 1 27.76 -29.16 17.59
C PRO A 1 27.63 -28.10 16.50
N GLY A 2 26.95 -27.05 16.70
CA GLY A 2 26.98 -25.94 15.82
C GLY A 2 25.96 -25.92 14.70
N GLN A 3 24.70 -26.15 14.99
CA GLN A 3 23.64 -25.56 14.17
C GLN A 3 23.65 -24.07 14.47
N GLU A 4 24.00 -23.27 13.45
CA GLU A 4 23.73 -21.83 13.56
C GLU A 4 22.26 -21.66 13.95
N PRO A 5 21.95 -20.78 14.93
CA PRO A 5 20.58 -20.46 15.19
C PRO A 5 19.96 -19.99 13.88
N GLU A 6 18.93 -20.68 13.42
CA GLU A 6 18.15 -20.19 12.31
C GLU A 6 17.75 -18.77 12.62
N GLN A 7 18.31 -17.82 11.89
CA GLN A 7 17.79 -16.47 11.91
C GLN A 7 16.31 -16.57 11.59
N PRO A 8 15.42 -16.02 12.43
CA PRO A 8 14.04 -15.92 12.03
C PRO A 8 14.05 -15.24 10.67
N SER A 9 13.73 -15.99 9.63
CA SER A 9 13.53 -15.40 8.31
C SER A 9 12.40 -14.40 8.48
N SER A 10 12.76 -13.11 8.61
CA SER A 10 11.79 -12.04 8.45
C SER A 10 11.28 -12.14 7.03
N THR A 11 10.19 -12.86 6.87
CA THR A 11 9.57 -13.03 5.57
C THR A 11 8.88 -11.71 5.26
N VAL A 12 9.58 -10.86 4.54
CA VAL A 12 9.00 -9.64 3.98
C VAL A 12 8.48 -9.97 2.59
N LYS A 13 7.25 -9.60 2.33
CA LYS A 13 6.63 -9.71 1.00
C LYS A 13 6.51 -8.31 0.40
N THR A 14 7.03 -8.14 -0.79
CA THR A 14 7.15 -6.82 -1.44
C THR A 14 6.33 -6.76 -2.72
N LEU A 15 5.65 -5.63 -2.92
CA LEU A 15 5.05 -5.24 -4.20
C LEU A 15 5.73 -3.95 -4.66
N THR A 16 6.29 -3.94 -5.87
CA THR A 16 6.98 -2.78 -6.42
C THR A 16 6.08 -1.94 -7.32
N ASN A 17 6.39 -0.67 -7.42
CA ASN A 17 5.76 0.24 -8.37
C ASN A 17 5.89 -0.26 -9.82
N ALA A 18 7.04 -0.84 -10.18
CA ALA A 18 7.28 -1.37 -11.53
C ALA A 18 6.30 -2.53 -11.85
N GLU A 19 6.06 -3.43 -10.91
CA GLU A 19 5.08 -4.52 -11.08
C GLU A 19 3.67 -3.99 -11.26
N ILE A 20 3.30 -2.98 -10.49
CA ILE A 20 1.98 -2.34 -10.58
C ILE A 20 1.81 -1.64 -11.94
N CYS A 21 2.74 -0.81 -12.32
CA CYS A 21 2.68 -0.05 -13.58
C CYS A 21 2.69 -0.95 -14.80
N ALA A 22 3.40 -2.08 -14.75
CA ALA A 22 3.40 -3.08 -15.83
C ALA A 22 2.03 -3.72 -16.04
N ALA A 23 1.23 -3.84 -14.98
CA ALA A 23 -0.12 -4.41 -15.04
C ALA A 23 -1.18 -3.37 -15.47
N MET A 24 -0.90 -2.09 -15.33
CA MET A 24 -1.85 -1.02 -15.66
C MET A 24 -1.99 -0.84 -17.16
N THR A 25 -3.22 -0.91 -17.65
CA THR A 25 -3.52 -0.77 -19.09
C THR A 25 -4.17 0.56 -19.43
N SER A 26 -4.72 1.28 -18.45
CA SER A 26 -5.34 2.58 -18.67
C SER A 26 -4.31 3.70 -18.63
N SER A 27 -4.42 4.64 -19.61
CA SER A 27 -3.52 5.78 -19.71
C SER A 27 -4.20 7.12 -19.42
N ASP A 28 -5.44 7.12 -18.95
CA ASP A 28 -6.29 8.31 -18.86
C ASP A 28 -6.58 8.80 -17.45
N PHE A 29 -5.72 8.53 -16.48
CA PHE A 29 -5.91 8.90 -15.07
C PHE A 29 -7.16 8.31 -14.40
N SER A 30 -7.83 7.37 -15.06
CA SER A 30 -8.97 6.67 -14.45
C SER A 30 -8.50 5.74 -13.34
N TYR A 31 -9.25 5.73 -12.25
CA TYR A 31 -9.03 4.77 -11.16
C TYR A 31 -9.73 3.48 -11.52
N VAL A 32 -8.94 2.46 -11.80
CA VAL A 32 -9.41 1.12 -12.21
C VAL A 32 -8.78 0.10 -11.28
N GLU A 33 -9.53 -0.94 -10.96
CA GLU A 33 -9.01 -2.07 -10.20
C GLU A 33 -8.19 -2.99 -11.09
N TYR A 34 -6.96 -3.26 -10.68
CA TYR A 34 -6.05 -4.17 -11.35
C TYR A 34 -5.69 -5.34 -10.43
N THR A 35 -5.63 -6.52 -11.00
CA THR A 35 -5.08 -7.71 -10.34
C THR A 35 -3.62 -7.85 -10.77
N ILE A 36 -2.72 -7.93 -9.79
CA ILE A 36 -1.28 -7.97 -10.04
C ILE A 36 -0.72 -9.27 -9.52
N GLU A 37 -0.23 -10.11 -10.42
CA GLU A 37 0.48 -11.34 -10.07
C GLU A 37 1.96 -11.01 -9.83
N SER A 38 2.36 -11.06 -8.57
CA SER A 38 3.72 -10.80 -8.13
C SER A 38 4.34 -12.07 -7.56
N ALA A 39 5.66 -12.10 -7.46
CA ALA A 39 6.37 -13.16 -6.73
C ALA A 39 5.92 -13.25 -5.26
N SER A 40 5.40 -12.17 -4.69
CA SER A 40 4.88 -12.13 -3.32
C SER A 40 3.42 -12.59 -3.19
N GLY A 41 2.74 -12.86 -4.28
CA GLY A 41 1.34 -13.29 -4.30
C GLY A 41 0.48 -12.45 -5.24
N VAL A 42 -0.83 -12.61 -5.15
CA VAL A 42 -1.80 -11.88 -5.97
C VAL A 42 -2.30 -10.67 -5.19
N TRP A 43 -1.98 -9.48 -5.69
CA TRP A 43 -2.41 -8.20 -5.13
C TRP A 43 -3.55 -7.61 -5.94
N THR A 44 -4.36 -6.79 -5.31
CA THR A 44 -5.38 -5.99 -5.99
C THR A 44 -5.08 -4.51 -5.74
N VAL A 45 -5.05 -3.72 -6.80
CA VAL A 45 -4.73 -2.30 -6.71
C VAL A 45 -5.78 -1.50 -7.46
N ASN A 46 -6.37 -0.52 -6.79
CA ASN A 46 -7.24 0.47 -7.43
C ASN A 46 -6.53 1.83 -7.40
N ALA A 47 -6.06 2.26 -8.54
CA ALA A 47 -5.26 3.47 -8.66
C ALA A 47 -5.15 3.92 -10.11
N SER A 48 -4.50 5.06 -10.33
CA SER A 48 -4.10 5.52 -11.65
C SER A 48 -2.58 5.64 -11.74
N GLN A 49 -2.06 5.74 -12.94
CA GLN A 49 -0.67 6.09 -13.16
C GLN A 49 -0.48 7.61 -13.10
N SER A 50 0.73 8.06 -12.76
CA SER A 50 1.11 9.46 -12.89
C SER A 50 1.09 9.89 -14.36
N LYS A 51 1.13 11.20 -14.60
CA LYS A 51 1.11 11.78 -15.94
C LYS A 51 2.16 11.20 -16.88
N GLU A 52 3.31 10.83 -16.36
CA GLU A 52 4.42 10.22 -17.11
C GLU A 52 4.28 8.69 -17.24
N ASN A 53 3.22 8.10 -16.69
CA ASN A 53 2.99 6.66 -16.65
C ASN A 53 4.14 5.86 -16.01
N THR A 54 4.86 6.47 -15.08
CA THR A 54 6.03 5.87 -14.43
C THR A 54 5.78 5.49 -12.98
N PHE A 55 4.77 6.10 -12.34
CA PHE A 55 4.47 5.85 -10.93
C PHE A 55 2.99 5.58 -10.71
N LEU A 56 2.71 4.65 -9.81
CA LEU A 56 1.38 4.53 -9.23
C LEU A 56 1.01 5.85 -8.56
N GLN A 57 -0.15 6.36 -8.90
CA GLN A 57 -0.75 7.51 -8.24
C GLN A 57 -2.03 7.06 -7.54
N CYS A 58 -2.07 7.19 -6.24
CA CYS A 58 -3.23 6.80 -5.45
C CYS A 58 -3.71 7.97 -4.60
N ARG A 59 -5.02 8.20 -4.59
CA ARG A 59 -5.64 9.30 -3.86
C ARG A 59 -6.92 8.78 -3.19
N GLY A 60 -7.04 8.99 -1.88
CA GLY A 60 -8.15 8.47 -1.08
C GLY A 60 -9.54 8.82 -1.62
N LYS A 61 -9.75 10.07 -2.00
CA LYS A 61 -11.03 10.56 -2.53
C LYS A 61 -11.49 9.89 -3.84
N LYS A 62 -10.65 9.10 -4.46
CA LYS A 62 -10.96 8.38 -5.71
C LYS A 62 -11.18 6.89 -5.50
N GLY A 63 -11.29 6.43 -4.25
CA GLY A 63 -11.43 5.02 -3.93
C GLY A 63 -10.15 4.20 -4.13
N GLY A 64 -8.99 4.88 -4.15
CA GLY A 64 -7.71 4.22 -4.34
C GLY A 64 -7.29 3.38 -3.14
N TYR A 65 -6.80 2.18 -3.42
CA TYR A 65 -6.29 1.27 -2.39
C TYR A 65 -5.31 0.26 -2.98
N ILE A 66 -4.54 -0.34 -2.09
CA ILE A 66 -3.74 -1.52 -2.38
C ILE A 66 -4.21 -2.60 -1.41
N LYS A 67 -4.68 -3.73 -1.94
CA LYS A 67 -5.10 -4.90 -1.15
C LYS A 67 -4.03 -5.97 -1.26
N THR A 68 -3.54 -6.42 -0.10
CA THR A 68 -2.54 -7.50 -0.07
C THR A 68 -3.13 -8.84 -0.49
N PRO A 69 -2.29 -9.81 -0.86
CA PRO A 69 -2.73 -11.20 -0.88
C PRO A 69 -3.23 -11.63 0.50
N GLU A 70 -4.01 -12.70 0.55
CA GLU A 70 -4.29 -13.40 1.79
C GLU A 70 -3.10 -14.31 2.11
N PHE A 71 -2.41 -14.00 3.20
CA PHE A 71 -1.25 -14.78 3.63
C PHE A 71 -1.66 -15.87 4.62
N ASP A 72 -0.78 -16.82 4.88
CA ASP A 72 -0.99 -17.89 5.85
C ASP A 72 -0.60 -17.49 7.27
N LYS A 73 -0.01 -16.31 7.44
CA LYS A 73 0.43 -15.75 8.72
C LYS A 73 -0.20 -14.38 8.96
N ASP A 74 -0.30 -14.01 10.23
CA ASP A 74 -0.73 -12.67 10.59
C ASP A 74 0.30 -11.62 10.15
N ILE A 75 -0.19 -10.55 9.55
CA ILE A 75 0.62 -9.40 9.18
C ILE A 75 0.93 -8.61 10.45
N LYS A 76 2.20 -8.30 10.68
CA LYS A 76 2.63 -7.46 11.80
C LYS A 76 2.70 -5.98 11.45
N SER A 77 3.15 -5.67 10.25
CA SER A 77 3.26 -4.29 9.80
C SER A 77 3.27 -4.18 8.28
N VAL A 78 2.93 -3.00 7.81
CA VAL A 78 3.05 -2.60 6.41
C VAL A 78 3.96 -1.38 6.37
N THR A 79 4.99 -1.41 5.53
CA THR A 79 5.85 -0.25 5.29
C THR A 79 5.65 0.25 3.87
N ILE A 80 5.24 1.50 3.76
CA ILE A 80 5.06 2.18 2.48
C ILE A 80 6.36 2.94 2.19
N HIS A 81 6.99 2.66 1.05
CA HIS A 81 8.14 3.40 0.56
C HIS A 81 7.71 4.28 -0.59
N PHE A 82 7.94 5.59 -0.43
CA PHE A 82 7.59 6.59 -1.42
C PHE A 82 8.76 6.84 -2.36
N THR A 83 8.47 7.15 -3.63
CA THR A 83 9.54 7.54 -4.54
C THR A 83 10.12 8.90 -4.16
N SER A 84 11.44 9.02 -4.16
CA SER A 84 12.12 10.30 -3.93
C SER A 84 12.00 11.28 -5.10
N ALA A 85 11.51 10.82 -6.26
CA ALA A 85 11.30 11.65 -7.44
C ALA A 85 10.06 12.55 -7.36
N LYS A 86 9.19 12.34 -6.37
CA LYS A 86 7.95 13.08 -6.19
C LYS A 86 7.82 13.58 -4.74
N PRO A 87 7.11 14.69 -4.51
CA PRO A 87 6.87 15.17 -3.15
C PRO A 87 6.08 14.18 -2.31
N VAL A 88 6.42 14.09 -1.03
CA VAL A 88 5.62 13.38 -0.03
C VAL A 88 4.92 14.45 0.83
N TYR A 89 3.59 14.39 0.86
CA TYR A 89 2.79 15.40 1.55
C TYR A 89 2.50 14.98 2.99
N SER A 90 2.89 15.81 3.95
CA SER A 90 2.70 15.57 5.38
C SER A 90 1.23 15.63 5.83
N ASP A 91 0.37 16.24 5.03
CA ASP A 91 -1.08 16.32 5.31
C ASP A 91 -1.83 15.03 4.99
N ASN A 92 -1.16 14.06 4.39
CA ASN A 92 -1.76 12.76 4.11
C ASN A 92 -1.73 11.86 5.33
N THR A 93 -2.86 11.20 5.60
CA THR A 93 -2.94 10.13 6.58
C THR A 93 -3.08 8.80 5.87
N TYR A 94 -2.16 7.89 6.13
CA TYR A 94 -2.12 6.58 5.52
C TYR A 94 -2.75 5.57 6.47
N CYS A 95 -3.64 4.76 5.96
CA CYS A 95 -4.44 3.83 6.77
C CYS A 95 -4.27 2.40 6.31
N VAL A 96 -4.30 1.48 7.27
CA VAL A 96 -4.41 0.05 7.01
C VAL A 96 -5.74 -0.42 7.56
N PHE A 97 -6.56 -1.02 6.71
CA PHE A 97 -7.88 -1.52 7.07
C PHE A 97 -7.92 -3.05 6.97
N PRO A 98 -8.71 -3.72 7.82
CA PRO A 98 -8.88 -5.17 7.71
C PRO A 98 -9.55 -5.57 6.39
N SER A 99 -9.46 -6.84 6.01
CA SER A 99 -10.05 -7.37 4.77
C SER A 99 -11.57 -7.22 4.70
N THR A 100 -12.23 -7.01 5.84
CA THR A 100 -13.67 -6.77 5.93
C THR A 100 -14.07 -5.32 5.65
N TRP A 101 -13.08 -4.43 5.47
CA TRP A 101 -13.35 -3.03 5.16
C TRP A 101 -14.08 -2.90 3.83
N VAL A 102 -15.12 -2.08 3.83
CA VAL A 102 -15.88 -1.76 2.63
C VAL A 102 -15.30 -0.50 2.02
N VAL A 103 -14.76 -0.62 0.80
CA VAL A 103 -14.19 0.51 0.08
C VAL A 103 -15.28 1.55 -0.20
N PRO A 104 -15.12 2.80 0.23
CA PRO A 104 -16.10 3.84 -0.05
C PRO A 104 -16.22 4.11 -1.55
N THR A 105 -17.38 4.60 -1.95
CA THR A 105 -17.59 5.07 -3.31
C THR A 105 -16.67 6.26 -3.61
N ALA A 106 -16.30 6.45 -4.88
CA ALA A 106 -15.51 7.60 -5.30
C ALA A 106 -16.11 8.91 -4.77
N ASP A 107 -15.27 9.78 -4.24
CA ASP A 107 -15.64 11.08 -3.62
C ASP A 107 -16.28 11.00 -2.22
N ALA A 108 -16.50 9.83 -1.65
CA ALA A 108 -16.88 9.69 -0.26
C ALA A 108 -15.68 9.99 0.66
N GLU A 109 -15.96 10.50 1.86
CA GLU A 109 -14.92 10.60 2.89
C GLU A 109 -14.61 9.21 3.43
N TYR A 110 -13.34 8.89 3.59
CA TYR A 110 -12.93 7.65 4.22
C TYR A 110 -13.26 7.69 5.71
N PRO A 111 -13.79 6.60 6.27
CA PRO A 111 -13.99 6.52 7.71
C PRO A 111 -12.63 6.58 8.42
N GLU A 112 -12.60 7.23 9.57
CA GLU A 112 -11.40 7.29 10.43
C GLU A 112 -11.14 5.95 11.15
N ASP A 113 -11.93 4.93 10.89
CA ASP A 113 -11.83 3.61 11.49
C ASP A 113 -10.74 2.79 10.79
N GLY A 114 -9.75 2.41 11.51
CA GLY A 114 -8.63 1.60 11.02
C GLY A 114 -7.34 1.92 11.75
N ASN A 115 -6.30 1.16 11.49
CA ASN A 115 -4.97 1.49 11.98
C ASN A 115 -4.45 2.71 11.20
N VAL A 116 -4.62 3.86 11.79
CA VAL A 116 -4.24 5.13 11.19
C VAL A 116 -2.73 5.29 11.30
N GLY A 117 -2.06 5.25 10.18
CA GLY A 117 -0.66 5.63 10.11
C GLY A 117 -0.51 7.13 10.34
N LYS A 118 0.56 7.50 10.99
CA LYS A 118 0.87 8.92 11.17
C LYS A 118 1.25 9.57 9.85
N ALA A 119 1.05 10.87 9.75
CA ALA A 119 1.58 11.65 8.66
C ALA A 119 3.10 11.44 8.52
N VAL A 120 3.57 11.39 7.29
CA VAL A 120 5.01 11.30 7.02
C VAL A 120 5.65 12.62 7.42
N THR A 121 6.71 12.56 8.23
CA THR A 121 7.49 13.75 8.56
C THR A 121 8.23 14.27 7.32
N ASP A 122 8.35 15.58 7.20
CA ASP A 122 9.09 16.19 6.09
C ASP A 122 10.47 15.54 5.91
N GLY A 123 10.79 15.16 4.69
CA GLY A 123 12.05 14.51 4.33
C GLY A 123 12.08 13.00 4.52
N SER A 124 11.02 12.38 5.01
CA SER A 124 10.92 10.93 5.09
C SER A 124 10.24 10.35 3.85
N TYR A 125 10.82 9.28 3.31
CA TYR A 125 10.27 8.55 2.17
C TYR A 125 9.78 7.14 2.54
N SER A 126 9.57 6.88 3.82
CA SER A 126 8.98 5.62 4.27
C SER A 126 8.11 5.82 5.50
N LEU A 127 7.09 4.98 5.62
CA LEU A 127 6.17 4.97 6.75
C LEU A 127 5.80 3.54 7.09
N THR A 128 6.05 3.13 8.33
CA THR A 128 5.66 1.81 8.83
C THR A 128 4.40 1.94 9.68
N ILE A 129 3.39 1.15 9.33
CA ILE A 129 2.11 1.10 10.01
C ILE A 129 1.97 -0.28 10.68
N PRO A 130 1.85 -0.36 12.01
CA PRO A 130 1.59 -1.63 12.67
C PRO A 130 0.19 -2.14 12.32
N VAL A 131 0.05 -3.46 12.25
CA VAL A 131 -1.22 -4.12 11.96
C VAL A 131 -1.63 -4.95 13.18
N ASP A 132 -2.90 -4.85 13.57
CA ASP A 132 -3.44 -5.60 14.69
C ASP A 132 -3.40 -7.11 14.41
N ALA A 133 -3.22 -7.90 15.46
CA ALA A 133 -3.19 -9.35 15.37
C ALA A 133 -4.48 -9.91 14.77
N GLY A 134 -4.36 -11.01 14.04
CA GLY A 134 -5.50 -11.68 13.40
C GLY A 134 -5.77 -11.25 11.96
N ASN A 135 -4.99 -10.33 11.40
CA ASN A 135 -5.15 -9.88 10.02
C ASN A 135 -4.14 -10.55 9.10
N LYS A 136 -4.63 -11.39 8.21
CA LYS A 136 -3.84 -12.08 7.17
C LYS A 136 -3.92 -11.41 5.81
N GLN A 137 -4.80 -10.43 5.69
CA GLN A 137 -5.01 -9.63 4.48
C GLN A 137 -5.48 -8.25 4.90
N VAL A 138 -4.93 -7.21 4.30
CA VAL A 138 -5.29 -5.82 4.61
C VAL A 138 -5.42 -4.97 3.35
N TYR A 139 -6.15 -3.88 3.49
CA TYR A 139 -6.17 -2.78 2.54
C TYR A 139 -5.25 -1.67 3.04
N VAL A 140 -4.51 -1.07 2.13
CA VAL A 140 -3.72 0.13 2.39
C VAL A 140 -4.30 1.27 1.58
N SER A 141 -4.67 2.35 2.24
CA SER A 141 -5.27 3.51 1.59
C SER A 141 -4.81 4.81 2.24
N ILE A 142 -5.18 5.92 1.66
CA ILE A 142 -4.88 7.25 2.22
C ILE A 142 -6.16 8.03 2.46
N ILE A 143 -6.13 8.84 3.52
CA ILE A 143 -7.16 9.85 3.80
C ILE A 143 -6.51 11.20 3.57
N SER A 144 -6.81 11.86 2.46
CA SER A 144 -6.23 13.17 2.21
C SER A 144 -6.59 13.84 0.89
N LYS A 145 -6.13 15.08 0.79
CA LYS A 145 -6.25 15.94 -0.39
C LYS A 145 -5.29 15.57 -1.53
N TYR A 146 -4.16 14.97 -1.22
CA TYR A 146 -3.05 14.81 -2.16
C TYR A 146 -2.79 13.36 -2.48
N SER A 147 -2.36 13.10 -3.71
CA SER A 147 -1.91 11.79 -4.13
C SER A 147 -0.61 11.41 -3.46
N TYR A 148 -0.35 10.12 -3.32
CA TYR A 148 0.98 9.63 -3.01
C TYR A 148 1.55 8.86 -4.21
N TYR A 149 2.86 8.78 -4.25
CA TYR A 149 3.59 8.14 -5.34
C TYR A 149 4.46 7.03 -4.75
N LEU A 150 4.13 5.80 -5.09
CA LEU A 150 4.72 4.62 -4.51
C LEU A 150 6.05 4.25 -5.19
N ASP A 151 7.03 3.84 -4.39
CA ASP A 151 8.19 3.08 -4.88
C ASP A 151 7.95 1.58 -4.69
N HIS A 152 7.70 1.16 -3.47
CA HIS A 152 7.28 -0.21 -3.14
C HIS A 152 6.59 -0.27 -1.79
N ILE A 153 5.93 -1.40 -1.55
CA ILE A 153 5.29 -1.71 -0.28
C ILE A 153 5.85 -3.00 0.26
N ASP A 154 6.18 -3.02 1.55
CA ASP A 154 6.65 -4.20 2.27
C ASP A 154 5.64 -4.63 3.31
N VAL A 155 5.34 -5.92 3.34
CA VAL A 155 4.51 -6.54 4.38
C VAL A 155 5.38 -7.45 5.22
N ALA A 156 5.42 -7.22 6.53
CA ALA A 156 6.20 -7.99 7.50
C ALA A 156 5.29 -8.87 8.37
N PHE A 157 5.82 -10.05 8.74
CA PHE A 157 5.12 -11.08 9.52
C PHE A 157 5.77 -11.37 10.86
#